data_91a8fb35f600713044627b6b109f7799
#
_entry.id   91a8fb35f600713044627b6b109f7799
#
_cell.length_a   1.000
_cell.length_b   1.000
_cell.length_c   1.000
_cell.angle_alpha   90.00
_cell.angle_beta   90.00
_cell.angle_gamma   90.00
#
_symmetry.space_group_name_H-M   'P 1'
#
loop_
_entity.id
_entity.type
_entity.pdbx_description
1 polymer ?
#
loop_
_entity_poly.entity_id
_entity_poly.type
_entity_poly.pdbx_seq_one_letter_code
_entity_poly.pdbx_strand_id
1 'polypeptide(L)'
;MTVYLGRARRGPSFTLRPTLRLRLTLLNGILLVGAGAILVLLAWLLVGDVMHPAVGLQPGSTVTLADGRSVDAAQWQETLVDQAAREMLAKGLAALVAIGIIGIAGAYAVAGRALRPLHTVTQTARRLGEETLDQRIRYSGADDEVAELARTFDAMLDRLAGAFESQKRFVANASHELRTPLAVMRTEIDVTLTDDEADVAEYRRMAKVVRNASERANGLVDALLVLARSEAQSGRRLVRKVPADMAMSVTNALSAVKAEAERLKLDVTTDLQPAMVVGDPSLLDRLAGNLIENAIRYNHLLGKLWLRTETVNGQARLIVGNTGYEVEPGDVPGLFEPFRRGGWERTGSRGSGLGLSIVRAVCDAHGGTVSAVAQAGGGLEVMVSLPTADTTPVVAASASVPRAKGLGIA
;
A
#
# COMPACT_ATOMS: atom_id res chain seq x y z
N MET A 1 -52.54 24.05 -13.23
CA MET A 1 -52.52 24.77 -11.94
C MET A 1 -52.03 23.78 -10.89
N THR A 2 -50.72 23.64 -10.76
CA THR A 2 -50.08 22.64 -9.91
C THR A 2 -49.25 23.37 -8.85
N VAL A 3 -49.68 23.22 -7.61
CA VAL A 3 -49.13 23.90 -6.43
C VAL A 3 -47.80 23.21 -6.03
N TYR A 4 -46.68 23.93 -6.14
CA TYR A 4 -45.38 23.55 -5.56
C TYR A 4 -45.38 23.83 -4.06
N LEU A 5 -45.46 22.80 -3.25
CA LEU A 5 -45.20 22.82 -1.83
C LEU A 5 -43.72 22.96 -1.55
N GLY A 6 -43.31 24.09 -0.97
CA GLY A 6 -41.94 24.43 -0.61
C GLY A 6 -41.37 23.45 0.42
N ARG A 7 -40.22 22.88 0.06
CA ARG A 7 -39.37 22.06 0.95
C ARG A 7 -38.68 22.99 1.94
N ALA A 8 -39.09 22.94 3.19
CA ALA A 8 -38.44 23.65 4.31
C ALA A 8 -36.95 23.26 4.37
N ARG A 9 -36.06 24.22 4.17
CA ARG A 9 -34.60 24.09 4.42
C ARG A 9 -34.41 23.87 5.92
N ARG A 10 -34.05 22.65 6.31
CA ARG A 10 -33.49 22.38 7.64
C ARG A 10 -32.16 23.13 7.72
N GLY A 11 -32.08 24.11 8.59
CA GLY A 11 -30.85 24.81 8.93
C GLY A 11 -29.78 23.83 9.45
N PRO A 12 -28.49 24.15 9.34
CA PRO A 12 -27.44 23.29 9.82
C PRO A 12 -27.57 23.17 11.35
N SER A 13 -27.89 21.96 11.82
CA SER A 13 -27.79 21.62 13.24
C SER A 13 -26.31 21.67 13.62
N PHE A 14 -25.87 22.74 14.26
CA PHE A 14 -24.56 22.86 14.89
C PHE A 14 -24.50 21.88 16.07
N THR A 15 -24.20 20.64 15.80
CA THR A 15 -23.76 19.72 16.83
C THR A 15 -22.33 20.09 17.19
N LEU A 16 -22.15 20.83 18.27
CA LEU A 16 -20.84 21.07 18.89
C LEU A 16 -20.25 19.72 19.30
N ARG A 17 -19.50 19.09 18.39
CA ARG A 17 -18.71 17.90 18.73
C ARG A 17 -17.55 18.37 19.62
N PRO A 18 -17.51 17.99 20.90
CA PRO A 18 -16.44 18.43 21.79
C PRO A 18 -15.10 17.97 21.21
N THR A 19 -14.19 18.91 21.00
CA THR A 19 -12.84 18.62 20.54
C THR A 19 -12.10 17.75 21.56
N LEU A 20 -11.14 16.93 21.12
CA LEU A 20 -10.33 16.08 22.01
C LEU A 20 -9.68 16.93 23.13
N ARG A 21 -9.23 18.14 22.79
CA ARG A 21 -8.71 19.12 23.75
C ARG A 21 -9.70 19.44 24.85
N LEU A 22 -10.96 19.72 24.50
CA LEU A 22 -12.01 20.05 25.48
C LEU A 22 -12.32 18.85 26.37
N ARG A 23 -12.39 17.64 25.79
CA ARG A 23 -12.65 16.40 26.57
C ARG A 23 -11.55 16.13 27.59
N LEU A 24 -10.26 16.23 27.20
CA LEU A 24 -9.13 16.05 28.11
C LEU A 24 -9.10 17.11 29.20
N THR A 25 -9.38 18.37 28.86
CA THR A 25 -9.42 19.45 29.83
C THR A 25 -10.56 19.25 30.83
N LEU A 26 -11.76 18.87 30.38
CA LEU A 26 -12.91 18.59 31.26
C LEU A 26 -12.64 17.38 32.17
N LEU A 27 -12.06 16.29 31.63
CA LEU A 27 -11.77 15.10 32.42
C LEU A 27 -10.73 15.38 33.51
N ASN A 28 -9.64 16.08 33.20
CA ASN A 28 -8.66 16.49 34.19
C ASN A 28 -9.23 17.52 35.21
N GLY A 29 -10.08 18.45 34.75
CA GLY A 29 -10.74 19.39 35.61
C GLY A 29 -11.69 18.71 36.62
N ILE A 30 -12.50 17.77 36.16
CA ILE A 30 -13.39 16.98 37.04
C ILE A 30 -12.60 16.17 38.06
N LEU A 31 -11.51 15.53 37.62
CA LEU A 31 -10.63 14.76 38.52
C LEU A 31 -10.00 15.64 39.58
N LEU A 32 -9.48 16.81 39.20
CA LEU A 32 -8.82 17.75 40.11
C LEU A 32 -9.80 18.32 41.14
N VAL A 33 -10.97 18.78 40.66
CA VAL A 33 -12.01 19.32 41.54
C VAL A 33 -12.59 18.24 42.45
N GLY A 34 -12.81 17.04 41.94
CA GLY A 34 -13.30 15.90 42.73
C GLY A 34 -12.32 15.49 43.83
N ALA A 35 -11.01 15.35 43.49
CA ALA A 35 -9.96 15.06 44.48
C ALA A 35 -9.85 16.18 45.55
N GLY A 36 -9.92 17.45 45.12
CA GLY A 36 -9.90 18.59 46.03
C GLY A 36 -11.15 18.63 46.94
N ALA A 37 -12.31 18.33 46.42
CA ALA A 37 -13.55 18.27 47.20
C ALA A 37 -13.48 17.15 48.27
N ILE A 38 -12.92 15.99 47.93
CA ILE A 38 -12.70 14.89 48.89
C ILE A 38 -11.75 15.32 50.00
N LEU A 39 -10.64 16.02 49.65
CA LEU A 39 -9.70 16.53 50.65
C LEU A 39 -10.33 17.55 51.59
N VAL A 40 -11.14 18.49 51.07
CA VAL A 40 -11.87 19.47 51.89
C VAL A 40 -12.86 18.77 52.81
N LEU A 41 -13.60 17.78 52.30
CA LEU A 41 -14.54 16.98 53.09
C LEU A 41 -13.83 16.20 54.21
N LEU A 42 -12.69 15.55 53.88
CA LEU A 42 -11.90 14.80 54.86
C LEU A 42 -11.35 15.74 55.96
N ALA A 43 -10.84 16.90 55.58
CA ALA A 43 -10.35 17.89 56.51
C ALA A 43 -11.50 18.40 57.42
N TRP A 44 -12.68 18.63 56.88
CA TRP A 44 -13.86 19.03 57.66
C TRP A 44 -14.29 17.95 58.67
N LEU A 45 -14.31 16.68 58.26
CA LEU A 45 -14.62 15.53 59.14
C LEU A 45 -13.58 15.39 60.27
N LEU A 46 -12.28 15.54 59.94
CA LEU A 46 -11.18 15.45 60.89
C LEU A 46 -11.27 16.57 61.95
N VAL A 47 -11.62 17.81 61.56
CA VAL A 47 -11.80 18.92 62.48
C VAL A 47 -12.94 18.66 63.45
N GLY A 48 -14.05 18.10 62.96
CA GLY A 48 -15.21 17.72 63.79
C GLY A 48 -14.85 16.69 64.85
N ASP A 49 -14.00 15.70 64.50
CA ASP A 49 -13.61 14.61 65.39
C ASP A 49 -12.52 15.02 66.40
N VAL A 50 -11.51 15.79 65.96
CA VAL A 50 -10.41 16.23 66.82
C VAL A 50 -10.78 17.35 67.77
N MET A 51 -11.74 18.22 67.38
CA MET A 51 -12.22 19.34 68.22
C MET A 51 -13.34 18.98 69.18
N HIS A 52 -13.87 17.76 69.15
CA HIS A 52 -14.75 17.30 70.21
C HIS A 52 -13.93 17.12 71.49
N PRO A 53 -14.23 17.86 72.54
CA PRO A 53 -13.34 17.93 73.70
C PRO A 53 -13.27 16.59 74.42
N ALA A 54 -12.07 16.04 74.50
CA ALA A 54 -11.76 14.94 75.42
C ALA A 54 -11.72 15.44 76.91
N VAL A 55 -11.90 16.73 77.11
CA VAL A 55 -11.90 17.33 78.46
C VAL A 55 -13.38 17.56 78.79
N GLY A 56 -13.95 16.74 79.63
CA GLY A 56 -15.28 16.95 80.19
C GLY A 56 -15.25 18.23 81.05
N LEU A 57 -15.69 19.34 80.46
CA LEU A 57 -15.98 20.55 81.25
C LEU A 57 -17.05 20.20 82.26
N GLN A 58 -16.86 20.49 83.55
CA GLN A 58 -17.84 20.28 84.56
C GLN A 58 -19.06 21.10 84.23
N PRO A 59 -20.31 20.58 84.36
CA PRO A 59 -21.55 21.33 84.17
C PRO A 59 -21.59 22.54 85.09
N GLY A 60 -21.73 23.74 84.45
CA GLY A 60 -21.81 25.01 85.24
C GLY A 60 -20.46 25.76 85.34
N SER A 61 -19.40 25.27 84.67
CA SER A 61 -18.15 26.06 84.57
C SER A 61 -18.35 27.26 83.65
N THR A 62 -17.98 28.47 84.13
CA THR A 62 -18.10 29.73 83.37
C THR A 62 -16.71 30.26 82.98
N VAL A 63 -16.57 30.73 81.72
CA VAL A 63 -15.39 31.41 81.21
C VAL A 63 -15.70 32.91 81.18
N THR A 64 -14.86 33.72 81.82
CA THR A 64 -14.96 35.17 81.76
C THR A 64 -14.24 35.72 80.55
N LEU A 65 -14.95 36.30 79.61
CA LEU A 65 -14.36 36.95 78.41
C LEU A 65 -13.63 38.26 78.79
N ALA A 66 -12.78 38.72 77.88
CA ALA A 66 -12.01 39.96 78.07
C ALA A 66 -12.92 41.24 78.27
N ASP A 67 -14.19 41.15 77.88
CA ASP A 67 -15.19 42.19 78.04
C ASP A 67 -15.95 42.11 79.38
N GLY A 68 -15.50 41.18 80.28
CA GLY A 68 -16.12 41.02 81.62
C GLY A 68 -17.39 40.17 81.66
N ARG A 69 -17.89 39.63 80.59
CA ARG A 69 -19.06 38.73 80.58
C ARG A 69 -18.61 37.28 80.91
N SER A 70 -19.36 36.65 81.74
CA SER A 70 -19.24 35.23 82.01
C SER A 70 -20.20 34.44 81.14
N VAL A 71 -19.71 33.53 80.36
CA VAL A 71 -20.47 32.65 79.45
C VAL A 71 -20.22 31.20 79.88
N ASP A 72 -21.21 30.35 79.71
CA ASP A 72 -21.03 28.88 79.88
C ASP A 72 -19.90 28.34 79.03
N ALA A 73 -18.96 27.67 79.65
CA ALA A 73 -17.75 27.21 78.96
C ALA A 73 -18.07 26.23 77.87
N ALA A 74 -19.14 25.40 78.01
CA ALA A 74 -19.51 24.43 76.97
C ALA A 74 -20.12 25.14 75.76
N GLN A 75 -20.98 26.16 75.97
CA GLN A 75 -21.54 26.95 74.87
C GLN A 75 -20.53 27.79 74.17
N TRP A 76 -19.52 28.32 74.88
CA TRP A 76 -18.45 29.08 74.29
C TRP A 76 -17.57 28.18 73.42
N GLN A 77 -17.25 26.96 73.87
CA GLN A 77 -16.48 26.01 73.13
C GLN A 77 -17.22 25.55 71.85
N GLU A 78 -18.53 25.29 71.96
CA GLU A 78 -19.33 24.90 70.77
C GLU A 78 -19.35 26.01 69.73
N THR A 79 -19.47 27.29 70.14
CA THR A 79 -19.47 28.45 69.27
C THR A 79 -18.10 28.62 68.59
N LEU A 80 -16.96 28.35 69.27
CA LEU A 80 -15.59 28.40 68.68
C LEU A 80 -15.39 27.30 67.67
N VAL A 81 -15.83 26.09 67.97
CA VAL A 81 -15.75 24.94 67.04
C VAL A 81 -16.56 25.22 65.79
N ASP A 82 -17.78 25.71 65.95
CA ASP A 82 -18.64 26.06 64.81
C ASP A 82 -18.06 27.21 63.96
N GLN A 83 -17.48 28.23 64.58
CA GLN A 83 -16.82 29.29 63.87
C GLN A 83 -15.58 28.78 63.12
N ALA A 84 -14.73 27.97 63.75
CA ALA A 84 -13.56 27.38 63.12
C ALA A 84 -13.93 26.48 61.94
N ALA A 85 -14.97 25.64 62.10
CA ALA A 85 -15.47 24.79 61.02
C ALA A 85 -16.00 25.57 59.83
N ARG A 86 -16.77 26.65 60.06
CA ARG A 86 -17.28 27.55 58.98
C ARG A 86 -16.14 28.29 58.27
N GLU A 87 -15.20 28.85 59.00
CA GLU A 87 -14.01 29.51 58.40
C GLU A 87 -13.18 28.54 57.58
N MET A 88 -12.96 27.34 58.11
CA MET A 88 -12.18 26.32 57.40
C MET A 88 -12.90 25.87 56.10
N LEU A 89 -14.23 25.68 56.16
CA LEU A 89 -15.03 25.34 54.99
C LEU A 89 -14.97 26.47 53.94
N ALA A 90 -15.15 27.73 54.37
CA ALA A 90 -15.12 28.89 53.48
C ALA A 90 -13.74 29.07 52.82
N LYS A 91 -12.66 28.98 53.61
CA LYS A 91 -11.27 29.09 53.09
C LYS A 91 -10.92 27.88 52.22
N GLY A 92 -11.34 26.66 52.59
CA GLY A 92 -11.15 25.44 51.81
C GLY A 92 -11.88 25.50 50.47
N LEU A 93 -13.13 25.97 50.44
CA LEU A 93 -13.87 26.14 49.20
C LEU A 93 -13.26 27.22 48.28
N ALA A 94 -12.82 28.34 48.84
CA ALA A 94 -12.12 29.38 48.08
C ALA A 94 -10.82 28.85 47.45
N ALA A 95 -10.03 28.11 48.23
CA ALA A 95 -8.82 27.45 47.73
C ALA A 95 -9.12 26.42 46.62
N LEU A 96 -10.16 25.61 46.80
CA LEU A 96 -10.58 24.63 45.78
C LEU A 96 -10.98 25.31 44.46
N VAL A 97 -11.73 26.39 44.50
CA VAL A 97 -12.08 27.19 43.31
C VAL A 97 -10.85 27.76 42.63
N ALA A 98 -9.93 28.35 43.40
CA ALA A 98 -8.70 28.92 42.86
C ALA A 98 -7.82 27.85 42.19
N ILE A 99 -7.59 26.70 42.85
CA ILE A 99 -6.84 25.57 42.30
C ILE A 99 -7.56 24.99 41.09
N GLY A 100 -8.88 24.90 41.10
CA GLY A 100 -9.69 24.43 39.98
C GLY A 100 -9.51 25.31 38.74
N ILE A 101 -9.57 26.61 38.86
CA ILE A 101 -9.39 27.57 37.76
C ILE A 101 -7.95 27.43 37.17
N ILE A 102 -6.95 27.45 38.06
CA ILE A 102 -5.53 27.33 37.63
C ILE A 102 -5.27 25.98 36.95
N GLY A 103 -5.81 24.89 37.51
CA GLY A 103 -5.65 23.54 36.98
C GLY A 103 -6.32 23.35 35.61
N ILE A 104 -7.56 23.87 35.46
CA ILE A 104 -8.26 23.83 34.17
C ILE A 104 -7.54 24.65 33.12
N ALA A 105 -7.07 25.86 33.46
CA ALA A 105 -6.32 26.70 32.54
C ALA A 105 -4.99 26.05 32.14
N GLY A 106 -4.27 25.45 33.08
CA GLY A 106 -3.04 24.69 32.83
C GLY A 106 -3.28 23.47 31.94
N ALA A 107 -4.29 22.66 32.27
CA ALA A 107 -4.65 21.49 31.46
C ALA A 107 -5.04 21.88 30.03
N TYR A 108 -5.76 22.98 29.84
CA TYR A 108 -6.11 23.50 28.52
C TYR A 108 -4.87 23.93 27.71
N ALA A 109 -3.92 24.60 28.34
CA ALA A 109 -2.67 25.02 27.70
C ALA A 109 -1.78 23.82 27.29
N VAL A 110 -1.62 22.85 28.20
CA VAL A 110 -0.83 21.62 27.95
C VAL A 110 -1.48 20.77 26.85
N ALA A 111 -2.77 20.52 26.93
CA ALA A 111 -3.51 19.78 25.91
C ALA A 111 -3.41 20.45 24.52
N GLY A 112 -3.47 21.80 24.50
CA GLY A 112 -3.33 22.55 23.26
C GLY A 112 -1.93 22.43 22.64
N ARG A 113 -0.89 22.38 23.45
CA ARG A 113 0.50 22.23 22.99
C ARG A 113 0.77 20.80 22.55
N ALA A 114 0.30 19.81 23.28
CA ALA A 114 0.46 18.38 22.95
C ALA A 114 -0.29 17.97 21.67
N LEU A 115 -1.46 18.56 21.39
CA LEU A 115 -2.28 18.23 20.22
C LEU A 115 -1.95 19.08 18.96
N ARG A 116 -1.10 20.08 19.07
CA ARG A 116 -0.72 20.95 17.94
C ARG A 116 -0.12 20.20 16.76
N PRO A 117 0.79 19.22 16.96
CA PRO A 117 1.36 18.43 15.87
C PRO A 117 0.34 17.63 15.09
N LEU A 118 -0.67 17.06 15.76
CA LEU A 118 -1.75 16.33 15.09
C LEU A 118 -2.55 17.22 14.13
N HIS A 119 -2.69 18.50 14.45
CA HIS A 119 -3.31 19.48 13.56
C HIS A 119 -2.46 19.68 12.28
N THR A 120 -1.14 19.73 12.42
CA THR A 120 -0.23 19.86 11.28
C THR A 120 -0.31 18.64 10.36
N VAL A 121 -0.26 17.42 10.93
CA VAL A 121 -0.46 16.16 10.18
C VAL A 121 -1.78 16.17 9.41
N THR A 122 -2.87 16.53 10.10
CA THR A 122 -4.20 16.57 9.48
C THR A 122 -4.32 17.63 8.38
N GLN A 123 -3.70 18.79 8.56
CA GLN A 123 -3.70 19.85 7.53
C GLN A 123 -2.86 19.45 6.32
N THR A 124 -1.68 18.87 6.52
CA THR A 124 -0.85 18.34 5.44
C THR A 124 -1.61 17.26 4.68
N ALA A 125 -2.21 16.29 5.40
CA ALA A 125 -3.02 15.23 4.79
C ALA A 125 -4.22 15.77 3.96
N ARG A 126 -4.85 16.86 4.39
CA ARG A 126 -5.97 17.47 3.64
C ARG A 126 -5.52 18.27 2.42
N ARG A 127 -4.28 18.73 2.38
CA ARG A 127 -3.71 19.48 1.25
C ARG A 127 -2.99 18.60 0.25
N LEU A 128 -2.87 17.29 0.56
CA LEU A 128 -2.24 16.33 -0.33
C LEU A 128 -3.04 16.23 -1.62
N GLY A 129 -2.41 16.61 -2.71
CA GLY A 129 -2.82 16.42 -4.08
C GLY A 129 -1.58 16.05 -4.89
N GLU A 130 -1.77 15.75 -6.17
CA GLU A 130 -0.70 15.31 -7.06
C GLU A 130 0.51 16.27 -7.07
N GLU A 131 0.26 17.58 -7.00
CA GLU A 131 1.29 18.63 -7.01
C GLU A 131 2.01 18.84 -5.67
N THR A 132 1.54 18.23 -4.59
CA THR A 132 2.03 18.49 -3.23
C THR A 132 2.55 17.25 -2.51
N LEU A 133 2.72 16.14 -3.23
CA LEU A 133 3.24 14.88 -2.69
C LEU A 133 4.68 14.97 -2.15
N ASP A 134 5.43 16.01 -2.53
CA ASP A 134 6.79 16.27 -2.02
C ASP A 134 6.83 16.88 -0.62
N GLN A 135 5.68 17.33 -0.11
CA GLN A 135 5.62 17.88 1.24
C GLN A 135 5.77 16.78 2.28
N ARG A 136 6.55 17.06 3.32
CA ARG A 136 6.77 16.17 4.48
C ARG A 136 6.40 16.90 5.75
N ILE A 137 5.97 16.16 6.75
CA ILE A 137 5.61 16.71 8.06
C ILE A 137 6.85 17.22 8.78
N ARG A 138 8.00 16.52 8.64
CA ARG A 138 9.30 16.86 9.24
C ARG A 138 9.16 17.26 10.71
N TYR A 139 8.49 16.39 11.48
CA TYR A 139 8.30 16.63 12.90
C TYR A 139 9.64 16.76 13.64
N SER A 140 9.83 17.88 14.35
CA SER A 140 11.05 18.20 15.11
C SER A 140 10.79 18.28 16.62
N GLY A 141 9.75 17.64 17.13
CA GLY A 141 9.40 17.60 18.55
C GLY A 141 10.12 16.49 19.31
N ALA A 142 9.56 16.13 20.49
CA ALA A 142 10.04 15.01 21.28
C ALA A 142 9.91 13.68 20.51
N ASP A 143 10.76 12.72 20.80
CA ASP A 143 10.68 11.37 20.22
C ASP A 143 9.62 10.56 20.99
N ASP A 144 8.37 10.81 20.65
CA ASP A 144 7.17 10.23 21.24
C ASP A 144 6.27 9.57 20.17
N GLU A 145 5.08 9.15 20.55
CA GLU A 145 4.11 8.51 19.66
C GLU A 145 3.71 9.42 18.48
N VAL A 146 3.83 10.74 18.67
CA VAL A 146 3.56 11.71 17.59
C VAL A 146 4.69 11.73 16.58
N ALA A 147 5.94 11.57 17.03
CA ALA A 147 7.09 11.43 16.15
C ALA A 147 7.03 10.15 15.32
N GLU A 148 6.60 9.03 15.94
CA GLU A 148 6.39 7.75 15.24
C GLU A 148 5.29 7.87 14.19
N LEU A 149 4.16 8.50 14.52
CA LEU A 149 3.08 8.77 13.57
C LEU A 149 3.57 9.62 12.38
N ALA A 150 4.32 10.68 12.65
CA ALA A 150 4.85 11.55 11.61
C ALA A 150 5.82 10.80 10.67
N ARG A 151 6.73 9.98 11.23
CA ARG A 151 7.64 9.14 10.43
C ARG A 151 6.89 8.13 9.57
N THR A 152 5.89 7.47 10.14
CA THR A 152 5.05 6.50 9.40
C THR A 152 4.31 7.19 8.25
N PHE A 153 3.79 8.39 8.50
CA PHE A 153 3.09 9.17 7.47
C PHE A 153 4.05 9.64 6.37
N ASP A 154 5.23 10.16 6.73
CA ASP A 154 6.25 10.56 5.76
C ASP A 154 6.72 9.37 4.91
N ALA A 155 6.91 8.18 5.50
CA ALA A 155 7.24 6.95 4.77
C ALA A 155 6.11 6.51 3.81
N MET A 156 4.85 6.73 4.18
CA MET A 156 3.70 6.48 3.29
C MET A 156 3.70 7.48 2.13
N LEU A 157 4.01 8.76 2.39
CA LEU A 157 4.14 9.78 1.34
C LEU A 157 5.29 9.49 0.39
N ASP A 158 6.43 9.00 0.87
CA ASP A 158 7.54 8.58 0.02
C ASP A 158 7.14 7.47 -0.96
N ARG A 159 6.41 6.47 -0.45
CA ARG A 159 5.88 5.39 -1.30
C ARG A 159 4.88 5.90 -2.34
N LEU A 160 3.99 6.82 -1.93
CA LEU A 160 2.99 7.39 -2.82
C LEU A 160 3.62 8.26 -3.90
N ALA A 161 4.57 9.14 -3.53
CA ALA A 161 5.31 9.98 -4.46
C ALA A 161 6.10 9.12 -5.47
N GLY A 162 6.77 8.06 -5.01
CA GLY A 162 7.47 7.11 -5.86
C GLY A 162 6.54 6.40 -6.85
N ALA A 163 5.34 6.00 -6.41
CA ALA A 163 4.34 5.38 -7.27
C ALA A 163 3.82 6.35 -8.34
N PHE A 164 3.52 7.61 -7.98
CA PHE A 164 3.08 8.64 -8.93
C PHE A 164 4.16 8.99 -9.95
N GLU A 165 5.40 9.13 -9.52
CA GLU A 165 6.52 9.41 -10.43
C GLU A 165 6.76 8.23 -11.39
N SER A 166 6.62 6.99 -10.93
CA SER A 166 6.67 5.80 -11.76
C SER A 166 5.53 5.79 -12.78
N GLN A 167 4.30 6.09 -12.36
CA GLN A 167 3.13 6.18 -13.22
C GLN A 167 3.28 7.26 -14.29
N LYS A 168 3.77 8.45 -13.90
CA LYS A 168 4.02 9.55 -14.84
C LYS A 168 5.04 9.18 -15.91
N ARG A 169 6.15 8.56 -15.50
CA ARG A 169 7.18 8.04 -16.43
C ARG A 169 6.62 6.95 -17.34
N PHE A 170 5.79 6.05 -16.81
CA PHE A 170 5.12 5.01 -17.58
C PHE A 170 4.24 5.59 -18.69
N VAL A 171 3.38 6.56 -18.38
CA VAL A 171 2.50 7.23 -19.38
C VAL A 171 3.31 7.99 -20.43
N ALA A 172 4.34 8.72 -20.00
CA ALA A 172 5.21 9.46 -20.92
C ALA A 172 5.93 8.51 -21.89
N ASN A 173 6.53 7.43 -21.38
CA ASN A 173 7.24 6.44 -22.19
C ASN A 173 6.28 5.69 -23.14
N ALA A 174 5.09 5.27 -22.65
CA ALA A 174 4.09 4.64 -23.50
C ALA A 174 3.67 5.55 -24.66
N SER A 175 3.48 6.85 -24.40
CA SER A 175 3.15 7.84 -25.42
C SER A 175 4.26 8.00 -26.47
N HIS A 176 5.52 8.00 -26.02
CA HIS A 176 6.67 8.05 -26.94
C HIS A 176 6.82 6.81 -27.80
N GLU A 177 6.70 5.64 -27.19
CA GLU A 177 6.82 4.35 -27.89
C GLU A 177 5.66 4.09 -28.87
N LEU A 178 4.46 4.62 -28.61
CA LEU A 178 3.33 4.58 -29.54
C LEU A 178 3.48 5.60 -30.69
N ARG A 179 4.03 6.77 -30.41
CA ARG A 179 4.20 7.81 -31.45
C ARG A 179 5.14 7.38 -32.57
N THR A 180 6.18 6.64 -32.23
CA THR A 180 7.21 6.19 -33.20
C THR A 180 6.62 5.32 -34.32
N PRO A 181 5.93 4.19 -34.06
CA PRO A 181 5.35 3.39 -35.14
C PRO A 181 4.27 4.15 -35.93
N LEU A 182 3.48 5.03 -35.27
CA LEU A 182 2.50 5.86 -35.96
C LEU A 182 3.15 6.86 -36.91
N ALA A 183 4.28 7.48 -36.50
CA ALA A 183 5.04 8.40 -37.34
C ALA A 183 5.65 7.66 -38.56
N VAL A 184 6.20 6.44 -38.35
CA VAL A 184 6.71 5.60 -39.44
C VAL A 184 5.62 5.28 -40.45
N MET A 185 4.42 4.82 -39.97
CA MET A 185 3.30 4.53 -40.86
C MET A 185 2.89 5.75 -41.68
N ARG A 186 2.78 6.90 -41.03
CA ARG A 186 2.39 8.14 -41.69
C ARG A 186 3.42 8.59 -42.73
N THR A 187 4.71 8.60 -42.36
CA THR A 187 5.79 9.02 -43.28
C THR A 187 5.84 8.13 -44.51
N GLU A 188 5.76 6.79 -44.35
CA GLU A 188 5.79 5.86 -45.47
C GLU A 188 4.58 6.06 -46.42
N ILE A 189 3.40 6.30 -45.85
CA ILE A 189 2.19 6.59 -46.62
C ILE A 189 2.36 7.91 -47.36
N ASP A 190 2.76 8.99 -46.65
CA ASP A 190 2.88 10.34 -47.21
C ASP A 190 3.92 10.34 -48.34
N VAL A 191 5.09 9.70 -48.15
CA VAL A 191 6.14 9.62 -49.16
C VAL A 191 5.67 8.88 -50.40
N THR A 192 5.07 7.66 -50.22
CA THR A 192 4.65 6.87 -51.39
C THR A 192 3.47 7.50 -52.13
N LEU A 193 2.57 8.22 -51.45
CA LEU A 193 1.45 8.92 -52.09
C LEU A 193 1.85 10.24 -52.82
N THR A 194 2.98 10.83 -52.41
CA THR A 194 3.49 12.09 -53.04
C THR A 194 4.36 11.80 -54.27
N ASP A 195 4.80 10.55 -54.43
CA ASP A 195 5.60 10.11 -55.57
C ASP A 195 4.68 9.73 -56.73
N ASP A 196 4.56 10.61 -57.74
CA ASP A 196 3.75 10.39 -58.94
C ASP A 196 4.28 9.25 -59.82
N GLU A 197 5.56 8.80 -59.63
CA GLU A 197 6.18 7.70 -60.35
C GLU A 197 6.18 6.37 -59.56
N ALA A 198 5.55 6.37 -58.36
CA ALA A 198 5.52 5.19 -57.52
C ALA A 198 4.89 3.97 -58.21
N ASP A 199 5.64 2.89 -58.25
CA ASP A 199 5.21 1.65 -58.88
C ASP A 199 4.51 0.68 -57.86
N VAL A 200 3.97 -0.42 -58.41
CA VAL A 200 3.31 -1.47 -57.60
C VAL A 200 4.27 -2.09 -56.58
N ALA A 201 5.57 -2.13 -56.84
CA ALA A 201 6.55 -2.67 -55.90
C ALA A 201 6.76 -1.74 -54.71
N GLU A 202 6.70 -0.43 -54.94
CA GLU A 202 6.79 0.59 -53.88
C GLU A 202 5.55 0.61 -52.99
N TYR A 203 4.35 0.55 -53.57
CA TYR A 203 3.13 0.38 -52.79
C TYR A 203 3.12 -0.92 -51.94
N ARG A 204 3.66 -2.01 -52.49
CA ARG A 204 3.82 -3.27 -51.73
C ARG A 204 4.85 -3.12 -50.60
N ARG A 205 5.95 -2.36 -50.81
CA ARG A 205 6.93 -2.08 -49.76
C ARG A 205 6.34 -1.25 -48.66
N MET A 206 5.69 -0.13 -48.99
CA MET A 206 4.91 0.71 -48.06
C MET A 206 3.93 -0.15 -47.23
N ALA A 207 3.08 -0.95 -47.89
CA ALA A 207 2.10 -1.79 -47.21
C ALA A 207 2.77 -2.77 -46.21
N LYS A 208 3.96 -3.32 -46.54
CA LYS A 208 4.69 -4.18 -45.60
C LYS A 208 5.24 -3.39 -44.40
N VAL A 209 5.76 -2.17 -44.62
CA VAL A 209 6.26 -1.30 -43.54
C VAL A 209 5.12 -0.89 -42.61
N VAL A 210 4.00 -0.45 -43.20
CA VAL A 210 2.79 -0.05 -42.43
C VAL A 210 2.26 -1.25 -41.61
N ARG A 211 2.16 -2.44 -42.20
CA ARG A 211 1.74 -3.64 -41.48
C ARG A 211 2.67 -3.95 -40.31
N ASN A 212 3.97 -3.96 -40.53
CA ASN A 212 4.97 -4.23 -39.48
C ASN A 212 4.94 -3.19 -38.36
N ALA A 213 4.69 -1.92 -38.69
CA ALA A 213 4.55 -0.86 -37.71
C ALA A 213 3.24 -0.99 -36.90
N SER A 214 2.13 -1.38 -37.58
CA SER A 214 0.85 -1.68 -36.92
C SER A 214 0.94 -2.87 -35.95
N GLU A 215 1.59 -3.96 -36.36
CA GLU A 215 1.82 -5.13 -35.52
C GLU A 215 2.63 -4.76 -34.25
N ARG A 216 3.66 -3.90 -34.40
CA ARG A 216 4.42 -3.39 -33.22
C ARG A 216 3.57 -2.54 -32.31
N ALA A 217 2.74 -1.63 -32.85
CA ALA A 217 1.85 -0.79 -32.06
C ALA A 217 0.84 -1.66 -31.28
N ASN A 218 0.23 -2.65 -31.92
CA ASN A 218 -0.68 -3.59 -31.29
C ASN A 218 0.00 -4.40 -30.17
N GLY A 219 1.23 -4.91 -30.43
CA GLY A 219 2.01 -5.60 -29.40
C GLY A 219 2.33 -4.73 -28.18
N LEU A 220 2.56 -3.42 -28.39
CA LEU A 220 2.76 -2.47 -27.32
C LEU A 220 1.47 -2.24 -26.50
N VAL A 221 0.33 -2.05 -27.18
CA VAL A 221 -0.99 -1.90 -26.51
C VAL A 221 -1.31 -3.14 -25.68
N ASP A 222 -1.14 -4.33 -26.23
CA ASP A 222 -1.35 -5.59 -25.51
C ASP A 222 -0.46 -5.71 -24.28
N ALA A 223 0.83 -5.30 -24.40
CA ALA A 223 1.76 -5.27 -23.29
C ALA A 223 1.30 -4.33 -22.16
N LEU A 224 0.85 -3.12 -22.54
CA LEU A 224 0.31 -2.14 -21.58
C LEU A 224 -0.96 -2.64 -20.89
N LEU A 225 -1.85 -3.32 -21.63
CA LEU A 225 -3.06 -3.91 -21.05
C LEU A 225 -2.74 -5.04 -20.04
N VAL A 226 -1.73 -5.86 -20.30
CA VAL A 226 -1.28 -6.89 -19.35
C VAL A 226 -0.72 -6.25 -18.10
N LEU A 227 0.12 -5.23 -18.21
CA LEU A 227 0.66 -4.49 -17.06
C LEU A 227 -0.46 -3.84 -16.24
N ALA A 228 -1.39 -3.13 -16.89
CA ALA A 228 -2.50 -2.47 -16.20
C ALA A 228 -3.43 -3.47 -15.48
N ARG A 229 -3.69 -4.63 -16.09
CA ARG A 229 -4.47 -5.71 -15.45
C ARG A 229 -3.74 -6.32 -14.27
N SER A 230 -2.44 -6.53 -14.37
CA SER A 230 -1.61 -7.09 -13.30
C SER A 230 -1.52 -6.13 -12.10
N GLU A 231 -1.32 -4.83 -12.34
CA GLU A 231 -1.33 -3.81 -11.27
C GLU A 231 -2.70 -3.74 -10.56
N ALA A 232 -3.80 -3.76 -11.33
CA ALA A 232 -5.15 -3.79 -10.77
C ALA A 232 -5.46 -5.08 -9.98
N GLN A 233 -4.72 -6.16 -10.25
CA GLN A 233 -4.84 -7.47 -9.59
C GLN A 233 -3.80 -7.68 -8.48
N SER A 234 -2.83 -6.79 -8.32
CA SER A 234 -1.89 -6.82 -7.19
C SER A 234 -2.67 -6.75 -5.88
N GLY A 235 -2.83 -7.90 -5.22
CA GLY A 235 -3.68 -8.09 -4.05
C GLY A 235 -5.10 -8.62 -4.33
N ARG A 236 -5.51 -8.83 -5.60
CA ARG A 236 -6.76 -9.52 -5.97
C ARG A 236 -6.45 -10.84 -6.65
N ARG A 237 -7.26 -11.88 -6.37
CA ARG A 237 -7.11 -13.21 -6.97
C ARG A 237 -7.29 -13.11 -8.50
N LEU A 238 -6.45 -13.82 -9.26
CA LEU A 238 -6.61 -14.03 -10.71
C LEU A 238 -8.07 -14.41 -11.04
N VAL A 239 -8.59 -13.80 -12.11
CA VAL A 239 -9.96 -14.04 -12.57
C VAL A 239 -10.13 -15.48 -13.10
N ARG A 240 -9.08 -16.02 -13.74
CA ARG A 240 -9.06 -17.39 -14.27
C ARG A 240 -7.94 -18.17 -13.60
N LYS A 241 -8.30 -19.27 -12.94
CA LYS A 241 -7.37 -20.20 -12.28
C LYS A 241 -7.68 -21.61 -12.74
N VAL A 242 -6.91 -22.09 -13.70
CA VAL A 242 -6.98 -23.47 -14.16
C VAL A 242 -5.59 -24.10 -14.07
N PRO A 243 -5.47 -25.42 -13.91
CA PRO A 243 -4.21 -26.12 -14.03
C PRO A 243 -3.64 -25.91 -15.43
N ALA A 244 -2.40 -25.49 -15.52
CA ALA A 244 -1.66 -25.30 -16.76
C ALA A 244 -0.23 -25.80 -16.59
N ASP A 245 0.33 -26.43 -17.64
CA ASP A 245 1.71 -26.88 -17.64
C ASP A 245 2.62 -25.83 -18.28
N MET A 246 3.55 -25.30 -17.51
CA MET A 246 4.51 -24.31 -17.98
C MET A 246 5.42 -24.87 -19.11
N ALA A 247 5.71 -26.17 -19.10
CA ALA A 247 6.46 -26.80 -20.16
C ALA A 247 5.76 -26.69 -21.54
N MET A 248 4.43 -26.76 -21.56
CA MET A 248 3.65 -26.53 -22.78
C MET A 248 3.74 -25.10 -23.26
N SER A 249 3.61 -24.12 -22.36
CA SER A 249 3.77 -22.70 -22.72
C SER A 249 5.15 -22.40 -23.30
N VAL A 250 6.22 -22.99 -22.75
CA VAL A 250 7.58 -22.88 -23.28
C VAL A 250 7.69 -23.52 -24.67
N THR A 251 7.13 -24.71 -24.86
CA THR A 251 7.13 -25.42 -26.16
C THR A 251 6.42 -24.60 -27.24
N ASN A 252 5.25 -24.06 -26.93
CA ASN A 252 4.49 -23.20 -27.84
C ASN A 252 5.27 -21.94 -28.21
N ALA A 253 5.84 -21.26 -27.20
CA ALA A 253 6.61 -20.04 -27.41
C ALA A 253 7.88 -20.29 -28.25
N LEU A 254 8.61 -21.38 -27.98
CA LEU A 254 9.81 -21.76 -28.77
C LEU A 254 9.43 -22.05 -30.21
N SER A 255 8.32 -22.75 -30.45
CA SER A 255 7.85 -23.06 -31.79
C SER A 255 7.53 -21.81 -32.61
N ALA A 256 6.94 -20.78 -31.96
CA ALA A 256 6.61 -19.51 -32.62
C ALA A 256 7.85 -18.73 -33.12
N VAL A 257 8.99 -18.85 -32.44
CA VAL A 257 10.23 -18.12 -32.77
C VAL A 257 11.33 -18.99 -33.39
N LYS A 258 11.00 -20.23 -33.76
CA LYS A 258 11.94 -21.21 -34.32
C LYS A 258 12.72 -20.66 -35.51
N ALA A 259 12.05 -20.03 -36.46
CA ALA A 259 12.67 -19.46 -37.65
C ALA A 259 13.72 -18.37 -37.32
N GLU A 260 13.49 -17.60 -36.29
CA GLU A 260 14.43 -16.56 -35.84
C GLU A 260 15.66 -17.18 -35.14
N ALA A 261 15.46 -18.21 -34.33
CA ALA A 261 16.53 -18.97 -33.70
C ALA A 261 17.42 -19.67 -34.79
N GLU A 262 16.82 -20.27 -35.82
CA GLU A 262 17.53 -20.88 -36.96
C GLU A 262 18.28 -19.81 -37.77
N ARG A 263 17.73 -18.63 -37.99
CA ARG A 263 18.38 -17.52 -38.68
C ARG A 263 19.64 -17.07 -37.96
N LEU A 264 19.64 -17.06 -36.64
CA LEU A 264 20.79 -16.76 -35.79
C LEU A 264 21.70 -17.97 -35.57
N LYS A 265 21.33 -19.15 -36.07
CA LYS A 265 22.05 -20.43 -35.87
C LYS A 265 22.33 -20.70 -34.39
N LEU A 266 21.34 -20.48 -33.53
CA LEU A 266 21.48 -20.68 -32.11
C LEU A 266 21.58 -22.16 -31.76
N ASP A 267 22.46 -22.50 -30.83
CA ASP A 267 22.50 -23.81 -30.16
C ASP A 267 21.44 -23.81 -29.08
N VAL A 268 20.30 -24.48 -29.33
CA VAL A 268 19.13 -24.50 -28.44
C VAL A 268 19.09 -25.78 -27.63
N THR A 269 19.25 -25.69 -26.33
CA THR A 269 19.16 -26.81 -25.39
C THR A 269 17.86 -26.71 -24.57
N THR A 270 17.11 -27.81 -24.54
CA THR A 270 15.83 -27.87 -23.80
C THR A 270 15.83 -29.04 -22.82
N ASP A 271 15.41 -28.76 -21.54
CA ASP A 271 15.15 -29.76 -20.51
C ASP A 271 13.79 -29.41 -19.87
N LEU A 272 12.73 -29.87 -20.53
CA LEU A 272 11.36 -29.47 -20.19
C LEU A 272 10.64 -30.57 -19.41
N GLN A 273 10.74 -30.52 -18.09
CA GLN A 273 9.98 -31.37 -17.19
C GLN A 273 8.59 -30.76 -16.93
N PRO A 274 7.53 -31.58 -16.70
CA PRO A 274 6.22 -31.07 -16.34
C PRO A 274 6.28 -30.14 -15.12
N ALA A 275 5.71 -28.94 -15.24
CA ALA A 275 5.70 -27.92 -14.19
C ALA A 275 4.30 -27.29 -14.08
N MET A 276 3.44 -27.93 -13.28
CA MET A 276 2.02 -27.55 -13.16
C MET A 276 1.82 -26.33 -12.28
N VAL A 277 1.11 -25.35 -12.79
CA VAL A 277 0.74 -24.09 -12.10
C VAL A 277 -0.78 -23.95 -12.11
N VAL A 278 -1.38 -23.42 -11.06
CA VAL A 278 -2.78 -22.96 -11.07
C VAL A 278 -2.82 -21.48 -11.43
N GLY A 279 -3.18 -21.17 -12.66
CA GLY A 279 -3.10 -19.81 -13.17
C GLY A 279 -3.93 -19.57 -14.43
N ASP A 280 -3.63 -18.47 -15.11
CA ASP A 280 -4.17 -18.15 -16.42
C ASP A 280 -3.20 -18.61 -17.52
N PRO A 281 -3.57 -19.60 -18.34
CA PRO A 281 -2.70 -20.12 -19.40
C PRO A 281 -2.24 -19.05 -20.38
N SER A 282 -3.08 -18.06 -20.69
CA SER A 282 -2.72 -17.00 -21.62
C SER A 282 -1.64 -16.07 -21.08
N LEU A 283 -1.62 -15.86 -19.77
CA LEU A 283 -0.56 -15.12 -19.10
C LEU A 283 0.74 -15.92 -19.02
N LEU A 284 0.64 -17.24 -18.79
CA LEU A 284 1.82 -18.11 -18.80
C LEU A 284 2.45 -18.22 -20.20
N ASP A 285 1.65 -18.32 -21.25
CA ASP A 285 2.14 -18.28 -22.63
C ASP A 285 2.83 -16.95 -22.94
N ARG A 286 2.26 -15.83 -22.46
CA ARG A 286 2.85 -14.50 -22.60
C ARG A 286 4.17 -14.37 -21.83
N LEU A 287 4.27 -14.94 -20.64
CA LEU A 287 5.48 -14.96 -19.82
C LEU A 287 6.59 -15.74 -20.56
N ALA A 288 6.29 -16.97 -21.00
CA ALA A 288 7.25 -17.81 -21.73
C ALA A 288 7.70 -17.12 -23.04
N GLY A 289 6.74 -16.56 -23.80
CA GLY A 289 7.02 -15.82 -25.04
C GLY A 289 7.97 -14.65 -24.83
N ASN A 290 7.69 -13.79 -23.82
CA ASN A 290 8.54 -12.64 -23.52
C ASN A 290 9.96 -13.04 -23.13
N LEU A 291 10.13 -14.12 -22.35
CA LEU A 291 11.47 -14.60 -21.97
C LEU A 291 12.24 -15.13 -23.17
N ILE A 292 11.61 -15.97 -24.00
CA ILE A 292 12.24 -16.62 -25.13
C ILE A 292 12.56 -15.61 -26.25
N GLU A 293 11.61 -14.73 -26.58
CA GLU A 293 11.84 -13.64 -27.53
C GLU A 293 12.98 -12.73 -27.07
N ASN A 294 13.04 -12.42 -25.79
CA ASN A 294 14.12 -11.62 -25.21
C ASN A 294 15.47 -12.32 -25.35
N ALA A 295 15.52 -13.59 -24.99
CA ALA A 295 16.73 -14.42 -25.07
C ALA A 295 17.25 -14.58 -26.51
N ILE A 296 16.39 -14.62 -27.52
CA ILE A 296 16.78 -14.65 -28.94
C ILE A 296 17.20 -13.26 -29.43
N ARG A 297 16.43 -12.23 -29.08
CA ARG A 297 16.68 -10.84 -29.54
C ARG A 297 18.05 -10.32 -29.10
N TYR A 298 18.44 -10.61 -27.86
CA TYR A 298 19.71 -10.15 -27.28
C TYR A 298 20.85 -11.15 -27.41
N ASN A 299 20.64 -12.23 -28.21
CA ASN A 299 21.67 -13.18 -28.53
C ASN A 299 22.55 -12.71 -29.73
N HIS A 300 23.66 -13.36 -29.91
CA HIS A 300 24.53 -13.18 -31.07
C HIS A 300 24.47 -14.39 -32.01
N LEU A 301 25.01 -14.24 -33.20
CA LEU A 301 25.13 -15.34 -34.18
C LEU A 301 25.95 -16.50 -33.56
N LEU A 302 25.49 -17.74 -33.76
CA LEU A 302 26.08 -18.97 -33.17
C LEU A 302 26.08 -18.97 -31.62
N GLY A 303 25.22 -18.19 -31.00
CA GLY A 303 25.07 -18.16 -29.54
C GLY A 303 24.29 -19.37 -29.01
N LYS A 304 24.07 -19.38 -27.68
CA LYS A 304 23.37 -20.47 -27.00
C LYS A 304 22.06 -19.94 -26.37
N LEU A 305 21.05 -20.81 -26.36
CA LEU A 305 19.79 -20.61 -25.68
C LEU A 305 19.48 -21.89 -24.89
N TRP A 306 19.24 -21.77 -23.58
CA TRP A 306 18.86 -22.92 -22.77
C TRP A 306 17.54 -22.64 -22.04
N LEU A 307 16.69 -23.67 -22.05
CA LEU A 307 15.35 -23.62 -21.50
C LEU A 307 15.18 -24.82 -20.58
N ARG A 308 14.79 -24.56 -19.31
CA ARG A 308 14.51 -25.62 -18.36
C ARG A 308 13.22 -25.34 -17.63
N THR A 309 12.38 -26.37 -17.50
CA THR A 309 11.23 -26.37 -16.58
C THR A 309 11.38 -27.52 -15.60
N GLU A 310 11.09 -27.25 -14.32
CA GLU A 310 11.20 -28.24 -13.27
C GLU A 310 10.22 -27.92 -12.14
N THR A 311 9.90 -28.92 -11.31
CA THR A 311 9.14 -28.71 -10.07
C THR A 311 10.04 -29.03 -8.88
N VAL A 312 10.34 -28.01 -8.05
CA VAL A 312 11.21 -28.12 -6.89
C VAL A 312 10.56 -27.45 -5.68
N ASN A 313 10.47 -28.19 -4.56
CA ASN A 313 9.93 -27.69 -3.29
C ASN A 313 8.52 -27.04 -3.39
N GLY A 314 7.63 -27.64 -4.19
CA GLY A 314 6.27 -27.12 -4.37
C GLY A 314 6.21 -25.86 -5.23
N GLN A 315 7.26 -25.59 -6.02
CA GLN A 315 7.29 -24.50 -6.99
C GLN A 315 7.60 -25.03 -8.39
N ALA A 316 6.82 -24.60 -9.36
CA ALA A 316 7.11 -24.75 -10.77
C ALA A 316 8.12 -23.67 -11.17
N ARG A 317 9.26 -24.09 -11.70
CA ARG A 317 10.34 -23.18 -12.13
C ARG A 317 10.48 -23.20 -13.63
N LEU A 318 10.70 -22.03 -14.21
CA LEU A 318 11.14 -21.85 -15.59
C LEU A 318 12.45 -21.09 -15.56
N ILE A 319 13.47 -21.66 -16.17
CA ILE A 319 14.78 -21.05 -16.36
C ILE A 319 14.98 -20.84 -17.86
N VAL A 320 15.25 -19.60 -18.25
CA VAL A 320 15.59 -19.22 -19.62
C VAL A 320 16.90 -18.45 -19.58
N GLY A 321 17.90 -18.98 -20.27
CA GLY A 321 19.18 -18.31 -20.33
C GLY A 321 19.72 -18.24 -21.76
N ASN A 322 20.49 -17.22 -22.02
CA ASN A 322 21.09 -16.95 -23.31
C ASN A 322 22.52 -16.39 -23.18
N THR A 323 23.33 -16.65 -24.16
CA THR A 323 24.55 -15.87 -24.44
C THR A 323 24.14 -14.54 -25.10
N GLY A 324 25.00 -13.53 -25.03
CA GLY A 324 24.68 -12.25 -25.67
C GLY A 324 25.57 -11.11 -25.20
N TYR A 325 25.01 -9.90 -25.18
CA TYR A 325 25.74 -8.73 -24.72
C TYR A 325 26.06 -8.81 -23.22
N GLU A 326 27.16 -8.20 -22.83
CA GLU A 326 27.56 -8.13 -21.42
C GLU A 326 26.57 -7.27 -20.64
N VAL A 327 26.08 -7.78 -19.51
CA VAL A 327 25.16 -7.11 -18.61
C VAL A 327 25.88 -6.86 -17.31
N GLU A 328 25.94 -5.60 -16.89
CA GLU A 328 26.49 -5.28 -15.57
C GLU A 328 25.59 -5.80 -14.45
N PRO A 329 26.14 -6.54 -13.45
CA PRO A 329 25.32 -7.08 -12.37
C PRO A 329 24.47 -6.02 -11.62
N GLY A 330 24.97 -4.79 -11.52
CA GLY A 330 24.26 -3.66 -10.92
C GLY A 330 23.02 -3.20 -11.69
N ASP A 331 22.96 -3.45 -12.99
CA ASP A 331 21.85 -3.08 -13.86
C ASP A 331 20.70 -4.11 -13.85
N VAL A 332 20.99 -5.37 -13.48
CA VAL A 332 20.04 -6.49 -13.54
C VAL A 332 18.70 -6.20 -12.83
N PRO A 333 18.67 -5.66 -11.59
CA PRO A 333 17.39 -5.35 -10.93
C PRO A 333 16.52 -4.36 -11.70
N GLY A 334 17.15 -3.42 -12.40
CA GLY A 334 16.48 -2.41 -13.20
C GLY A 334 15.88 -2.93 -14.50
N LEU A 335 16.34 -4.07 -15.04
CA LEU A 335 15.81 -4.64 -16.29
C LEU A 335 14.34 -5.04 -16.22
N PHE A 336 13.79 -5.18 -15.02
CA PHE A 336 12.39 -5.48 -14.78
C PHE A 336 11.49 -4.22 -14.66
N GLU A 337 12.07 -3.03 -14.75
CA GLU A 337 11.28 -1.79 -14.81
C GLU A 337 10.71 -1.59 -16.21
N PRO A 338 9.45 -1.12 -16.35
CA PRO A 338 8.87 -0.85 -17.65
C PRO A 338 9.70 0.16 -18.46
N PHE A 339 9.86 -0.09 -19.76
CA PHE A 339 10.61 0.76 -20.70
C PHE A 339 12.11 0.90 -20.41
N ARG A 340 12.65 0.15 -19.47
CA ARG A 340 14.09 0.17 -19.20
C ARG A 340 14.82 -0.70 -20.22
N ARG A 341 15.95 -0.16 -20.71
CA ARG A 341 16.85 -0.81 -21.66
C ARG A 341 18.25 -0.86 -21.06
N GLY A 342 19.01 -1.91 -21.38
CA GLY A 342 20.41 -2.00 -20.96
C GLY A 342 21.26 -0.91 -21.63
N GLY A 343 22.35 -0.48 -20.97
CA GLY A 343 23.21 0.62 -21.44
C GLY A 343 23.88 0.42 -22.81
N TRP A 344 23.87 -0.81 -23.35
CA TRP A 344 24.40 -1.19 -24.66
C TRP A 344 23.47 -0.91 -25.86
N GLU A 345 22.20 -0.54 -25.63
CA GLU A 345 21.18 -0.31 -26.68
C GLU A 345 21.27 1.09 -27.34
N ARG A 346 22.46 1.65 -27.51
CA ARG A 346 22.60 3.01 -28.08
C ARG A 346 22.21 3.16 -29.53
N THR A 347 22.06 2.08 -30.31
CA THR A 347 21.76 2.19 -31.75
C THR A 347 20.86 1.02 -32.21
N GLY A 348 19.58 1.31 -32.39
CA GLY A 348 18.73 0.57 -33.34
C GLY A 348 18.08 -0.74 -32.90
N SER A 349 18.21 -1.18 -31.67
CA SER A 349 17.55 -2.42 -31.23
C SER A 349 16.03 -2.24 -31.06
N ARG A 350 15.27 -3.20 -31.63
CA ARG A 350 13.81 -3.14 -31.87
C ARG A 350 12.93 -3.48 -30.66
N GLY A 351 13.37 -3.28 -29.41
CA GLY A 351 12.62 -3.67 -28.21
C GLY A 351 11.91 -2.52 -27.51
N SER A 352 10.68 -2.69 -27.05
CA SER A 352 9.92 -1.71 -26.28
C SER A 352 10.37 -1.57 -24.80
N GLY A 353 11.26 -2.45 -24.31
CA GLY A 353 11.65 -2.49 -22.89
C GLY A 353 10.54 -2.96 -21.96
N LEU A 354 9.48 -3.60 -22.47
CA LEU A 354 8.34 -4.09 -21.67
C LEU A 354 8.39 -5.59 -21.36
N GLY A 355 9.21 -6.38 -22.09
CA GLY A 355 9.18 -7.85 -21.98
C GLY A 355 9.42 -8.36 -20.55
N LEU A 356 10.50 -7.94 -19.89
CA LEU A 356 10.81 -8.39 -18.52
C LEU A 356 9.87 -7.79 -17.46
N SER A 357 9.34 -6.59 -17.67
CA SER A 357 8.33 -6.03 -16.77
C SER A 357 7.01 -6.79 -16.83
N ILE A 358 6.61 -7.29 -18.02
CA ILE A 358 5.47 -8.19 -18.17
C ILE A 358 5.72 -9.51 -17.43
N VAL A 359 6.93 -10.08 -17.55
CA VAL A 359 7.29 -11.30 -16.81
C VAL A 359 7.14 -11.11 -15.32
N ARG A 360 7.66 -10.01 -14.76
CA ARG A 360 7.48 -9.67 -13.33
C ARG A 360 6.00 -9.54 -12.97
N ALA A 361 5.23 -8.78 -13.74
CA ALA A 361 3.81 -8.57 -13.53
C ALA A 361 3.00 -9.88 -13.53
N VAL A 362 3.32 -10.81 -14.45
CA VAL A 362 2.68 -12.13 -14.49
C VAL A 362 3.09 -12.98 -13.29
N CYS A 363 4.36 -12.94 -12.86
CA CYS A 363 4.83 -13.62 -11.65
C CYS A 363 4.07 -13.12 -10.42
N ASP A 364 3.98 -11.81 -10.23
CA ASP A 364 3.29 -11.19 -9.10
C ASP A 364 1.80 -11.56 -9.06
N ALA A 365 1.13 -11.57 -10.23
CA ALA A 365 -0.27 -11.98 -10.36
C ALA A 365 -0.51 -13.45 -9.98
N HIS A 366 0.50 -14.32 -10.15
CA HIS A 366 0.46 -15.73 -9.78
C HIS A 366 1.00 -16.00 -8.37
N GLY A 367 1.44 -14.96 -7.63
CA GLY A 367 2.05 -15.11 -6.30
C GLY A 367 3.43 -15.74 -6.34
N GLY A 368 4.13 -15.62 -7.45
CA GLY A 368 5.47 -16.14 -7.69
C GLY A 368 6.55 -15.06 -7.59
N THR A 369 7.75 -15.44 -8.01
CA THR A 369 8.92 -14.56 -8.02
C THR A 369 9.69 -14.69 -9.31
N VAL A 370 10.41 -13.64 -9.71
CA VAL A 370 11.34 -13.65 -10.83
C VAL A 370 12.70 -13.08 -10.38
N SER A 371 13.76 -13.71 -10.81
CA SER A 371 15.12 -13.24 -10.62
C SER A 371 15.92 -13.39 -11.90
N ALA A 372 17.02 -12.64 -12.03
CA ALA A 372 17.92 -12.77 -13.16
C ALA A 372 19.37 -12.66 -12.70
N VAL A 373 20.25 -13.30 -13.45
CA VAL A 373 21.71 -13.29 -13.21
C VAL A 373 22.41 -13.04 -14.53
N ALA A 374 23.30 -12.05 -14.53
CA ALA A 374 24.19 -11.79 -15.67
C ALA A 374 25.17 -12.96 -15.83
N GLN A 375 25.36 -13.44 -17.06
CA GLN A 375 26.25 -14.57 -17.37
C GLN A 375 27.67 -14.09 -17.58
N ALA A 376 28.64 -14.87 -17.06
CA ALA A 376 30.05 -14.64 -17.33
C ALA A 376 30.32 -14.80 -18.82
N GLY A 377 30.81 -13.74 -19.46
CA GLY A 377 31.04 -13.73 -20.93
C GLY A 377 29.87 -13.21 -21.75
N GLY A 378 28.87 -12.63 -21.09
CA GLY A 378 27.69 -11.97 -21.67
C GLY A 378 26.46 -12.86 -21.76
N GLY A 379 25.33 -12.19 -21.70
CA GLY A 379 24.01 -12.81 -21.67
C GLY A 379 23.33 -12.72 -20.30
N LEU A 380 22.14 -13.28 -20.22
CA LEU A 380 21.28 -13.23 -19.04
C LEU A 380 20.64 -14.59 -18.79
N GLU A 381 20.54 -14.99 -17.54
CA GLU A 381 19.71 -16.12 -17.12
C GLU A 381 18.58 -15.59 -16.23
N VAL A 382 17.35 -15.87 -16.61
CA VAL A 382 16.16 -15.47 -15.88
C VAL A 382 15.48 -16.71 -15.32
N MET A 383 15.20 -16.69 -14.02
CA MET A 383 14.47 -17.73 -13.31
C MET A 383 13.14 -17.20 -12.79
N VAL A 384 12.09 -17.86 -13.19
CA VAL A 384 10.71 -17.65 -12.70
C VAL A 384 10.35 -18.81 -11.78
N SER A 385 9.73 -18.52 -10.63
CA SER A 385 9.22 -19.53 -9.69
C SER A 385 7.77 -19.20 -9.35
N LEU A 386 6.86 -20.12 -9.66
CA LEU A 386 5.42 -19.98 -9.41
C LEU A 386 4.95 -21.10 -8.46
N PRO A 387 3.97 -20.86 -7.57
CA PRO A 387 3.38 -21.91 -6.74
C PRO A 387 2.78 -23.01 -7.63
N THR A 388 3.08 -24.27 -7.29
CA THR A 388 2.48 -25.42 -7.98
C THR A 388 0.99 -25.55 -7.63
N ALA A 389 0.24 -26.18 -8.53
CA ALA A 389 -1.02 -26.77 -8.15
C ALA A 389 -0.74 -27.86 -7.08
N ASP A 390 -1.33 -27.76 -5.90
CA ASP A 390 -1.38 -28.90 -4.99
C ASP A 390 -2.02 -30.06 -5.75
N THR A 391 -1.20 -30.90 -6.32
CA THR A 391 -1.64 -32.18 -6.89
C THR A 391 -1.88 -33.12 -5.72
N THR A 392 -3.00 -32.97 -5.04
CA THR A 392 -3.62 -34.13 -4.41
C THR A 392 -3.94 -35.07 -5.59
N PRO A 393 -3.32 -36.27 -5.66
CA PRO A 393 -3.66 -37.19 -6.75
C PRO A 393 -5.16 -37.43 -6.69
N VAL A 394 -5.87 -37.01 -7.72
CA VAL A 394 -7.25 -37.47 -7.94
C VAL A 394 -7.09 -38.98 -8.18
N VAL A 395 -7.28 -39.75 -7.12
CA VAL A 395 -7.47 -41.19 -7.20
C VAL A 395 -8.65 -41.33 -8.14
N ALA A 396 -8.36 -41.80 -9.35
CA ALA A 396 -9.37 -42.13 -10.33
C ALA A 396 -10.34 -43.09 -9.65
N ALA A 397 -11.53 -42.60 -9.32
CA ALA A 397 -12.61 -43.42 -8.85
C ALA A 397 -12.87 -44.43 -9.98
N SER A 398 -12.34 -45.64 -9.78
CA SER A 398 -12.64 -46.79 -10.65
C SER A 398 -14.16 -46.89 -10.72
N ALA A 399 -14.70 -46.59 -11.88
CA ALA A 399 -16.10 -46.83 -12.20
C ALA A 399 -16.37 -48.32 -12.01
N SER A 400 -16.95 -48.68 -10.85
CA SER A 400 -17.54 -49.99 -10.65
C SER A 400 -18.76 -50.08 -11.59
N VAL A 401 -18.57 -50.82 -12.67
CA VAL A 401 -19.66 -51.27 -13.58
C VAL A 401 -20.68 -52.02 -12.74
N PRO A 402 -21.95 -51.62 -12.71
CA PRO A 402 -22.99 -52.39 -12.04
C PRO A 402 -23.20 -53.69 -12.82
N ARG A 403 -22.91 -54.81 -12.15
CA ARG A 403 -23.21 -56.16 -12.65
C ARG A 403 -24.72 -56.32 -12.80
N ALA A 404 -25.21 -56.44 -14.00
CA ALA A 404 -26.60 -56.75 -14.32
C ALA A 404 -26.97 -58.08 -13.68
N LYS A 405 -27.95 -58.08 -12.74
CA LYS A 405 -28.62 -59.27 -12.25
C LYS A 405 -29.46 -59.84 -13.36
N GLY A 406 -29.12 -61.07 -13.80
CA GLY A 406 -29.91 -61.84 -14.75
C GLY A 406 -31.32 -62.11 -14.22
N LEU A 407 -32.31 -61.82 -15.02
CA LEU A 407 -33.68 -62.29 -14.88
C LEU A 407 -33.70 -63.76 -15.26
N GLY A 408 -33.90 -64.66 -14.30
CA GLY A 408 -34.27 -66.02 -14.55
C GLY A 408 -35.78 -66.11 -14.82
N ILE A 409 -36.10 -66.63 -15.99
CA ILE A 409 -37.45 -67.05 -16.36
C ILE A 409 -37.59 -68.54 -16.06
N ALA A 410 -38.53 -68.89 -15.25
CA ALA A 410 -39.31 -70.13 -15.29
C ALA A 410 -40.68 -69.91 -14.68
#